data_29acc48833e00f6373743b79b6a11845
#
_entry.id   29acc48833e00f6373743b79b6a11845
#
_cell.length_a   1.000
_cell.length_b   1.000
_cell.length_c   1.000
_cell.angle_alpha   90.00
_cell.angle_beta   90.00
_cell.angle_gamma   90.00
#
_symmetry.space_group_name_H-M   'P 1'
#
loop_
_entity.id
_entity.type
_entity.pdbx_description
1 polymer ?
#
loop_
_entity_poly.entity_id
_entity_poly.type
_entity_poly.pdbx_seq_one_letter_code
_entity_poly.pdbx_strand_id
1 'polypeptide(L)'
;MIDIKLLQNDFEKTSISLQKKGVSIEVLENLQTLAQNTKQKRQIMEEVTAEQNILSKEFPRYKKENLDVADLQQKINNLKNRKQELEDEVRVLEEELSSIVLGIPNLPDENVPFGADEDENVVLEVIGTKPTFDFKPKEHWELECDWLDFQRGVKLAKSRFTALKGDGARLERALINYMLDFNRARGFNEWYVPFMANSNSLLGTGQLPKFEDDLFKIEGEDLYLIPTAEVSLTNLYNDEILDKNELPLLLTSYTPCFRKEAGSAGRDTRGLIRQHQFDKVEMVAITSQEQSDEIFLKMVNCASDLLTSLGLCHQKVQLCTGDLGFGAAVTIDLEVWLPGQNRFREISSISNTRDFQARRAKIRYKDDKKNIFAHTLNGSSLAVGRTLLAIMENYQEANG
;
A
#
# COMPACT_ATOMS: atom_id res chain seq x y z
N MET A 1 -8.44 -1.29 3.89
CA MET A 1 -9.26 -0.54 4.88
C MET A 1 -9.27 -1.28 6.20
N ILE A 2 -9.42 -0.57 7.32
CA ILE A 2 -9.54 -1.21 8.63
C ILE A 2 -10.81 -2.06 8.75
N ASP A 3 -10.79 -3.06 9.64
CA ASP A 3 -12.03 -3.75 10.03
C ASP A 3 -12.86 -2.85 10.95
N ILE A 4 -14.01 -2.39 10.47
CA ILE A 4 -14.92 -1.54 11.25
C ILE A 4 -15.37 -2.19 12.56
N LYS A 5 -15.33 -3.51 12.65
CA LYS A 5 -15.66 -4.26 13.87
C LYS A 5 -14.70 -3.93 15.02
N LEU A 6 -13.47 -3.53 14.74
CA LEU A 6 -12.50 -3.12 15.76
C LEU A 6 -13.00 -1.89 16.52
N LEU A 7 -13.53 -0.88 15.80
CA LEU A 7 -14.15 0.30 16.41
C LEU A 7 -15.45 -0.03 17.15
N GLN A 8 -16.19 -1.06 16.71
CA GLN A 8 -17.43 -1.47 17.39
C GLN A 8 -17.17 -2.28 18.66
N ASN A 9 -16.10 -3.10 18.68
CA ASN A 9 -15.82 -4.02 19.78
C ASN A 9 -14.93 -3.41 20.87
N ASP A 10 -13.98 -2.56 20.48
CA ASP A 10 -13.03 -1.90 21.39
C ASP A 10 -12.68 -0.51 20.83
N PHE A 11 -13.60 0.42 21.04
CA PHE A 11 -13.46 1.78 20.52
C PHE A 11 -12.27 2.52 21.14
N GLU A 12 -12.07 2.39 22.45
CA GLU A 12 -11.02 3.11 23.16
C GLU A 12 -9.63 2.73 22.68
N LYS A 13 -9.32 1.43 22.66
CA LYS A 13 -8.01 0.93 22.19
C LYS A 13 -7.78 1.28 20.72
N THR A 14 -8.80 1.08 19.88
CA THR A 14 -8.69 1.32 18.42
C THR A 14 -8.51 2.81 18.12
N SER A 15 -9.26 3.69 18.78
CA SER A 15 -9.16 5.14 18.59
C SER A 15 -7.82 5.69 19.04
N ILE A 16 -7.31 5.28 20.22
CA ILE A 16 -5.96 5.67 20.69
C ILE A 16 -4.89 5.28 19.64
N SER A 17 -5.01 4.07 19.06
CA SER A 17 -4.07 3.59 18.06
C SER A 17 -4.13 4.40 16.76
N LEU A 18 -5.33 4.76 16.27
CA LEU A 18 -5.51 5.57 15.05
C LEU A 18 -5.12 7.04 15.25
N GLN A 19 -5.31 7.58 16.46
CA GLN A 19 -4.85 8.94 16.80
C GLN A 19 -3.33 9.08 16.71
N LYS A 20 -2.56 8.01 17.00
CA LYS A 20 -1.11 7.98 16.80
C LYS A 20 -0.70 8.18 15.33
N LYS A 21 -1.62 7.93 14.38
CA LYS A 21 -1.45 8.19 12.94
C LYS A 21 -2.21 9.45 12.49
N GLY A 22 -2.53 10.35 13.41
CA GLY A 22 -3.11 11.66 13.11
C GLY A 22 -4.61 11.67 12.80
N VAL A 23 -5.36 10.60 13.11
CA VAL A 23 -6.82 10.60 12.93
C VAL A 23 -7.46 11.33 14.11
N SER A 24 -8.32 12.32 13.85
CA SER A 24 -9.01 13.05 14.93
C SER A 24 -10.09 12.19 15.62
N ILE A 25 -10.29 12.46 16.90
CA ILE A 25 -11.29 11.71 17.67
C ILE A 25 -12.72 11.91 17.15
N GLU A 26 -13.02 13.10 16.64
CA GLU A 26 -14.33 13.45 16.09
C GLU A 26 -14.66 12.58 14.86
N VAL A 27 -13.69 12.31 14.00
CA VAL A 27 -13.85 11.42 12.83
C VAL A 27 -14.14 10.00 13.30
N LEU A 28 -13.47 9.52 14.35
CA LEU A 28 -13.64 8.17 14.89
C LEU A 28 -14.99 8.00 15.59
N GLU A 29 -15.45 8.99 16.35
CA GLU A 29 -16.77 9.00 17.00
C GLU A 29 -17.91 9.03 15.97
N ASN A 30 -17.76 9.85 14.92
CA ASN A 30 -18.72 9.89 13.80
C ASN A 30 -18.77 8.52 13.10
N LEU A 31 -17.61 7.91 12.81
CA LEU A 31 -17.52 6.61 12.17
C LEU A 31 -18.16 5.51 13.03
N GLN A 32 -17.93 5.52 14.34
CA GLN A 32 -18.57 4.58 15.28
C GLN A 32 -20.09 4.73 15.27
N THR A 33 -20.59 5.97 15.37
CA THR A 33 -22.01 6.28 15.34
C THR A 33 -22.67 5.82 14.05
N LEU A 34 -22.04 6.12 12.92
CA LEU A 34 -22.53 5.71 11.60
C LEU A 34 -22.57 4.19 11.45
N ALA A 35 -21.51 3.50 11.92
CA ALA A 35 -21.45 2.04 11.90
C ALA A 35 -22.53 1.39 12.78
N GLN A 36 -22.82 1.97 13.95
CA GLN A 36 -23.90 1.51 14.84
C GLN A 36 -25.29 1.71 14.20
N ASN A 37 -25.54 2.88 13.62
CA ASN A 37 -26.78 3.20 12.92
C ASN A 37 -27.00 2.25 11.72
N THR A 38 -25.98 2.01 10.93
CA THR A 38 -26.02 1.08 9.78
C THR A 38 -26.39 -0.33 10.24
N LYS A 39 -25.74 -0.81 11.31
CA LYS A 39 -26.00 -2.13 11.88
C LYS A 39 -27.44 -2.25 12.38
N GLN A 40 -27.93 -1.24 13.10
CA GLN A 40 -29.29 -1.22 13.63
C GLN A 40 -30.36 -1.22 12.51
N LYS A 41 -30.16 -0.39 11.48
CA LYS A 41 -31.05 -0.35 10.31
C LYS A 41 -31.08 -1.66 9.53
N ARG A 42 -29.91 -2.29 9.36
CA ARG A 42 -29.81 -3.62 8.73
C ARG A 42 -30.56 -4.69 9.53
N GLN A 43 -30.45 -4.68 10.86
CA GLN A 43 -31.19 -5.59 11.72
C GLN A 43 -32.70 -5.42 11.56
N ILE A 44 -33.21 -4.18 11.59
CA ILE A 44 -34.64 -3.89 11.37
C ILE A 44 -35.09 -4.38 9.98
N MET A 45 -34.28 -4.16 8.95
CA MET A 45 -34.55 -4.65 7.58
C MET A 45 -34.64 -6.17 7.53
N GLU A 46 -33.76 -6.89 8.22
CA GLU A 46 -33.77 -8.36 8.31
C GLU A 46 -35.03 -8.87 9.04
N GLU A 47 -35.43 -8.21 10.13
CA GLU A 47 -36.68 -8.52 10.89
C GLU A 47 -37.91 -8.32 10.01
N VAL A 48 -38.05 -7.19 9.32
CA VAL A 48 -39.15 -6.91 8.37
C VAL A 48 -39.15 -7.93 7.21
N THR A 49 -37.98 -8.32 6.71
CA THR A 49 -37.89 -9.33 5.66
C THR A 49 -38.31 -10.71 6.16
N ALA A 50 -37.94 -11.08 7.38
CA ALA A 50 -38.36 -12.34 8.00
C ALA A 50 -39.85 -12.39 8.20
N GLU A 51 -40.47 -11.31 8.72
CA GLU A 51 -41.92 -11.20 8.91
C GLU A 51 -42.68 -11.30 7.58
N GLN A 52 -42.23 -10.55 6.55
CA GLN A 52 -42.82 -10.65 5.20
C GLN A 52 -42.78 -12.08 4.66
N ASN A 53 -41.67 -12.79 4.85
CA ASN A 53 -41.52 -14.17 4.39
C ASN A 53 -42.45 -15.13 5.12
N ILE A 54 -42.67 -14.95 6.42
CA ILE A 54 -43.61 -15.74 7.23
C ILE A 54 -45.04 -15.54 6.72
N LEU A 55 -45.50 -14.30 6.61
CA LEU A 55 -46.85 -13.99 6.13
C LEU A 55 -47.09 -14.43 4.70
N SER A 56 -46.07 -14.33 3.84
CA SER A 56 -46.15 -14.81 2.47
C SER A 56 -46.33 -16.35 2.37
N LYS A 57 -45.73 -17.12 3.28
CA LYS A 57 -45.95 -18.58 3.38
C LYS A 57 -47.32 -18.97 3.88
N GLU A 58 -48.02 -18.09 4.64
CA GLU A 58 -49.38 -18.36 5.09
C GLU A 58 -50.43 -18.10 3.99
N PHE A 59 -50.12 -17.32 2.97
CA PHE A 59 -51.06 -16.93 1.92
C PHE A 59 -51.73 -18.11 1.21
N PRO A 60 -51.07 -19.23 0.85
CA PRO A 60 -51.72 -20.41 0.28
C PRO A 60 -52.73 -21.11 1.23
N ARG A 61 -52.43 -21.08 2.55
CA ARG A 61 -53.28 -21.66 3.57
C ARG A 61 -54.58 -20.85 3.70
N TYR A 62 -54.47 -19.51 3.77
CA TYR A 62 -55.63 -18.60 3.84
C TYR A 62 -56.58 -18.81 2.65
N LYS A 63 -56.00 -18.95 1.43
CA LYS A 63 -56.81 -19.29 0.23
C LYS A 63 -57.50 -20.64 0.32
N LYS A 64 -56.84 -21.66 0.85
CA LYS A 64 -57.38 -23.02 0.97
C LYS A 64 -58.50 -23.10 2.04
N GLU A 65 -58.37 -22.32 3.10
CA GLU A 65 -59.31 -22.29 4.22
C GLU A 65 -60.43 -21.24 4.03
N ASN A 66 -60.50 -20.57 2.87
CA ASN A 66 -61.47 -19.49 2.56
C ASN A 66 -61.46 -18.36 3.61
N LEU A 67 -60.30 -18.04 4.21
CA LEU A 67 -60.11 -16.94 5.13
C LEU A 67 -60.00 -15.61 4.37
N ASP A 68 -60.15 -14.50 5.07
CA ASP A 68 -59.99 -13.17 4.48
C ASP A 68 -58.53 -12.96 4.05
N VAL A 69 -58.28 -12.94 2.75
CA VAL A 69 -56.97 -12.71 2.14
C VAL A 69 -56.65 -11.21 1.98
N ALA A 70 -57.65 -10.34 2.04
CA ALA A 70 -57.43 -8.90 1.75
C ALA A 70 -56.56 -8.24 2.84
N ASP A 71 -56.85 -8.51 4.13
CA ASP A 71 -56.04 -7.98 5.25
C ASP A 71 -54.59 -8.53 5.23
N LEU A 72 -54.45 -9.84 4.96
CA LEU A 72 -53.11 -10.46 4.82
C LEU A 72 -52.34 -9.85 3.68
N GLN A 73 -52.97 -9.66 2.51
CA GLN A 73 -52.38 -9.03 1.35
C GLN A 73 -51.94 -7.59 1.64
N GLN A 74 -52.76 -6.82 2.35
CA GLN A 74 -52.45 -5.46 2.73
C GLN A 74 -51.21 -5.42 3.66
N LYS A 75 -51.15 -6.31 4.68
CA LYS A 75 -49.99 -6.44 5.56
C LYS A 75 -48.71 -6.77 4.79
N ILE A 76 -48.75 -7.75 3.88
CA ILE A 76 -47.61 -8.12 3.04
C ILE A 76 -47.16 -6.94 2.17
N ASN A 77 -48.10 -6.18 1.59
CA ASN A 77 -47.75 -4.98 0.79
C ASN A 77 -47.13 -3.88 1.66
N ASN A 78 -47.62 -3.63 2.87
CA ASN A 78 -47.04 -2.65 3.80
C ASN A 78 -45.60 -3.03 4.19
N LEU A 79 -45.35 -4.32 4.49
CA LEU A 79 -44.00 -4.83 4.80
C LEU A 79 -43.10 -4.72 3.60
N LYS A 80 -43.58 -4.98 2.38
CA LYS A 80 -42.82 -4.83 1.15
C LYS A 80 -42.37 -3.38 0.95
N ASN A 81 -43.26 -2.42 1.14
CA ASN A 81 -42.94 -0.99 1.02
C ASN A 81 -41.91 -0.58 2.10
N ARG A 82 -42.14 -1.02 3.34
CA ARG A 82 -41.22 -0.73 4.45
C ARG A 82 -39.84 -1.35 4.25
N LYS A 83 -39.78 -2.54 3.70
CA LYS A 83 -38.51 -3.19 3.31
C LYS A 83 -37.74 -2.37 2.27
N GLN A 84 -38.44 -1.89 1.23
CA GLN A 84 -37.81 -1.08 0.16
C GLN A 84 -37.25 0.23 0.75
N GLU A 85 -37.99 0.92 1.62
CA GLU A 85 -37.49 2.13 2.29
C GLU A 85 -36.23 1.84 3.11
N LEU A 86 -36.21 0.74 3.87
CA LEU A 86 -35.07 0.33 4.68
C LEU A 86 -33.86 -0.08 3.81
N GLU A 87 -34.09 -0.76 2.69
CA GLU A 87 -33.03 -1.08 1.72
C GLU A 87 -32.33 0.18 1.19
N ASP A 88 -33.12 1.22 0.85
CA ASP A 88 -32.58 2.48 0.38
C ASP A 88 -31.84 3.23 1.51
N GLU A 89 -32.39 3.28 2.73
CA GLU A 89 -31.73 3.86 3.91
C GLU A 89 -30.40 3.16 4.22
N VAL A 90 -30.38 1.82 4.23
CA VAL A 90 -29.17 1.02 4.51
C VAL A 90 -28.12 1.26 3.43
N ARG A 91 -28.51 1.29 2.16
CA ARG A 91 -27.59 1.56 1.04
C ARG A 91 -26.89 2.91 1.19
N VAL A 92 -27.63 3.97 1.50
CA VAL A 92 -27.04 5.31 1.70
C VAL A 92 -26.06 5.33 2.87
N LEU A 93 -26.43 4.70 4.01
CA LEU A 93 -25.55 4.62 5.17
C LEU A 93 -24.28 3.79 4.89
N GLU A 94 -24.38 2.72 4.11
CA GLU A 94 -23.23 1.89 3.71
C GLU A 94 -22.29 2.62 2.74
N GLU A 95 -22.83 3.39 1.80
CA GLU A 95 -22.05 4.23 0.89
C GLU A 95 -21.27 5.31 1.67
N GLU A 96 -21.95 5.99 2.61
CA GLU A 96 -21.31 6.99 3.49
C GLU A 96 -20.23 6.35 4.38
N LEU A 97 -20.55 5.24 5.04
CA LEU A 97 -19.61 4.49 5.88
C LEU A 97 -18.38 4.06 5.08
N SER A 98 -18.57 3.51 3.89
CA SER A 98 -17.51 3.08 3.00
C SER A 98 -16.59 4.25 2.60
N SER A 99 -17.19 5.39 2.25
CA SER A 99 -16.44 6.59 1.87
C SER A 99 -15.52 7.06 2.99
N ILE A 100 -16.00 7.12 4.24
CA ILE A 100 -15.19 7.54 5.39
C ILE A 100 -14.11 6.50 5.70
N VAL A 101 -14.45 5.22 5.74
CA VAL A 101 -13.50 4.13 6.06
C VAL A 101 -12.36 4.04 5.06
N LEU A 102 -12.60 4.35 3.79
CA LEU A 102 -11.54 4.42 2.78
C LEU A 102 -10.52 5.52 3.05
N GLY A 103 -10.88 6.57 3.78
CA GLY A 103 -9.98 7.64 4.21
C GLY A 103 -9.23 7.37 5.51
N ILE A 104 -9.55 6.30 6.25
CA ILE A 104 -8.89 5.94 7.51
C ILE A 104 -7.62 5.11 7.25
N PRO A 105 -6.47 5.47 7.86
CA PRO A 105 -5.23 4.70 7.73
C PRO A 105 -5.33 3.35 8.43
N ASN A 106 -4.37 2.46 8.11
CA ASN A 106 -4.22 1.20 8.84
C ASN A 106 -3.79 1.43 10.30
N LEU A 107 -4.12 0.48 11.16
CA LEU A 107 -3.64 0.45 12.55
C LEU A 107 -2.14 0.14 12.59
N PRO A 108 -1.34 0.88 13.36
CA PRO A 108 0.04 0.49 13.62
C PRO A 108 0.08 -0.75 14.52
N ASP A 109 1.05 -1.62 14.30
CA ASP A 109 1.34 -2.74 15.18
C ASP A 109 1.79 -2.23 16.58
N GLU A 110 1.60 -3.04 17.61
CA GLU A 110 1.88 -2.66 19.01
C GLU A 110 3.37 -2.34 19.27
N ASN A 111 4.27 -2.94 18.48
CA ASN A 111 5.72 -2.74 18.58
C ASN A 111 6.26 -1.55 17.77
N VAL A 112 5.40 -0.83 17.06
CA VAL A 112 5.81 0.39 16.34
C VAL A 112 6.07 1.51 17.34
N PRO A 113 7.25 2.17 17.32
CA PRO A 113 7.56 3.26 18.22
C PRO A 113 6.60 4.44 18.00
N PHE A 114 6.21 5.08 19.10
CA PHE A 114 5.44 6.33 19.01
C PHE A 114 6.37 7.47 18.62
N GLY A 115 5.93 8.29 17.68
CA GLY A 115 6.67 9.49 17.23
C GLY A 115 5.80 10.36 16.35
N ALA A 116 6.17 11.63 16.20
CA ALA A 116 5.43 12.62 15.42
C ALA A 116 5.87 12.67 13.95
N ASP A 117 7.16 12.43 13.67
CA ASP A 117 7.75 12.54 12.34
C ASP A 117 9.03 11.68 12.20
N GLU A 118 9.73 11.84 11.08
CA GLU A 118 10.93 11.08 10.70
C GLU A 118 12.09 11.16 11.69
N ASP A 119 12.18 12.23 12.50
CA ASP A 119 13.25 12.43 13.49
C ASP A 119 13.14 11.44 14.67
N GLU A 120 11.96 10.83 14.87
CA GLU A 120 11.69 9.86 15.94
C GLU A 120 11.71 8.41 15.46
N ASN A 121 12.15 8.17 14.22
CA ASN A 121 12.42 6.83 13.70
C ASN A 121 13.59 6.17 14.43
N VAL A 122 13.54 4.85 14.59
CA VAL A 122 14.52 4.10 15.37
C VAL A 122 15.49 3.35 14.48
N VAL A 123 16.78 3.70 14.54
CA VAL A 123 17.83 2.92 13.89
C VAL A 123 18.00 1.59 14.61
N LEU A 124 17.75 0.48 13.91
CA LEU A 124 17.86 -0.88 14.44
C LEU A 124 19.27 -1.42 14.31
N GLU A 125 19.93 -1.19 13.18
CA GLU A 125 21.22 -1.77 12.85
C GLU A 125 21.93 -0.94 11.77
N VAL A 126 23.24 -0.84 11.84
CA VAL A 126 24.10 -0.31 10.77
C VAL A 126 24.97 -1.43 10.22
N ILE A 127 24.97 -1.62 8.91
CA ILE A 127 25.60 -2.74 8.21
C ILE A 127 26.65 -2.21 7.24
N GLY A 128 27.84 -2.82 7.25
CA GLY A 128 28.97 -2.40 6.43
C GLY A 128 29.77 -1.26 7.03
N THR A 129 30.70 -0.72 6.27
CA THR A 129 31.60 0.36 6.68
C THR A 129 31.49 1.53 5.72
N LYS A 130 31.38 2.74 6.25
CA LYS A 130 31.39 3.96 5.45
C LYS A 130 32.74 4.09 4.72
N PRO A 131 32.77 4.38 3.41
CA PRO A 131 34.02 4.58 2.69
C PRO A 131 34.77 5.80 3.24
N THR A 132 36.09 5.72 3.21
CA THR A 132 36.98 6.84 3.56
C THR A 132 37.67 7.32 2.31
N PHE A 133 37.73 8.65 2.14
CA PHE A 133 38.37 9.30 1.00
C PHE A 133 39.52 10.20 1.50
N ASP A 134 40.58 10.30 0.72
CA ASP A 134 41.67 11.27 0.94
C ASP A 134 41.40 12.63 0.25
N PHE A 135 40.21 12.75 -0.34
CA PHE A 135 39.67 13.96 -0.96
C PHE A 135 38.24 14.23 -0.44
N LYS A 136 37.72 15.44 -0.74
CA LYS A 136 36.32 15.76 -0.42
C LYS A 136 35.38 15.06 -1.40
N PRO A 137 34.53 14.13 -0.95
CA PRO A 137 33.59 13.45 -1.84
C PRO A 137 32.57 14.44 -2.41
N LYS A 138 32.26 14.29 -3.71
CA LYS A 138 31.27 15.05 -4.46
C LYS A 138 29.91 14.36 -4.37
N GLU A 139 28.84 15.13 -4.46
CA GLU A 139 27.51 14.59 -4.70
C GLU A 139 27.39 14.11 -6.15
N HIS A 140 26.52 13.12 -6.43
CA HIS A 140 26.42 12.46 -7.75
C HIS A 140 26.19 13.42 -8.93
N TRP A 141 25.54 14.55 -8.70
CA TRP A 141 25.34 15.58 -9.74
C TRP A 141 26.55 16.52 -9.94
N GLU A 142 27.56 16.41 -9.10
CA GLU A 142 28.80 17.18 -9.19
C GLU A 142 29.94 16.38 -9.79
N LEU A 143 29.73 15.05 -9.99
CA LEU A 143 30.73 14.18 -10.62
C LEU A 143 30.91 14.53 -12.09
N GLU A 144 32.13 14.48 -12.56
CA GLU A 144 32.48 14.88 -13.94
C GLU A 144 32.11 13.81 -14.99
N CYS A 145 31.62 12.65 -14.58
CA CYS A 145 31.09 11.66 -15.49
C CYS A 145 29.81 12.20 -16.17
N ASP A 146 29.69 11.94 -17.47
CA ASP A 146 28.58 12.46 -18.29
C ASP A 146 27.38 11.51 -18.36
N TRP A 147 27.17 10.67 -17.32
CA TRP A 147 26.11 9.66 -17.26
C TRP A 147 24.72 10.22 -17.07
N LEU A 148 24.60 11.39 -16.40
CA LEU A 148 23.36 12.04 -16.04
C LEU A 148 23.16 13.30 -16.88
N ASP A 149 22.05 13.38 -17.62
CA ASP A 149 21.71 14.55 -18.43
C ASP A 149 20.39 15.18 -17.94
N PHE A 150 20.51 16.02 -16.94
CA PHE A 150 19.37 16.74 -16.35
C PHE A 150 18.76 17.74 -17.34
N GLN A 151 19.59 18.42 -18.16
CA GLN A 151 19.10 19.44 -19.10
C GLN A 151 18.22 18.83 -20.19
N ARG A 152 18.63 17.71 -20.76
CA ARG A 152 17.82 16.98 -21.74
C ARG A 152 16.60 16.36 -21.12
N GLY A 153 16.67 15.85 -19.90
CA GLY A 153 15.49 15.39 -19.14
C GLY A 153 14.43 16.48 -18.99
N VAL A 154 14.85 17.67 -18.55
CA VAL A 154 13.97 18.86 -18.44
C VAL A 154 13.41 19.27 -19.80
N LYS A 155 14.21 19.24 -20.87
CA LYS A 155 13.76 19.58 -22.22
C LYS A 155 12.69 18.63 -22.74
N LEU A 156 12.77 17.34 -22.40
CA LEU A 156 11.82 16.32 -22.85
C LEU A 156 10.49 16.40 -22.11
N ALA A 157 10.52 16.72 -20.82
CA ALA A 157 9.34 16.71 -19.97
C ALA A 157 9.23 17.99 -19.10
N LYS A 158 9.90 18.01 -17.95
CA LYS A 158 9.99 19.14 -17.02
C LYS A 158 11.06 18.84 -15.95
N SER A 159 11.18 19.71 -14.91
CA SER A 159 12.01 19.41 -13.74
C SER A 159 11.69 18.03 -13.14
N ARG A 160 12.67 17.42 -12.47
CA ARG A 160 12.58 16.06 -11.90
C ARG A 160 12.34 14.93 -12.93
N PHE A 161 12.81 15.15 -14.17
CA PHE A 161 13.04 14.12 -15.18
C PHE A 161 14.50 14.16 -15.60
N THR A 162 15.13 13.01 -15.66
CA THR A 162 16.55 12.88 -16.01
C THR A 162 16.72 11.90 -17.15
N ALA A 163 17.60 12.21 -18.09
CA ALA A 163 18.03 11.26 -19.11
C ALA A 163 19.37 10.65 -18.68
N LEU A 164 19.46 9.33 -18.77
CA LEU A 164 20.71 8.59 -18.58
C LEU A 164 21.34 8.31 -19.93
N LYS A 165 22.67 8.34 -20.03
CA LYS A 165 23.38 8.03 -21.27
C LYS A 165 24.63 7.21 -21.02
N GLY A 166 25.13 6.56 -22.11
CA GLY A 166 26.36 5.79 -22.07
C GLY A 166 26.37 4.69 -20.99
N ASP A 167 27.43 4.66 -20.21
CA ASP A 167 27.60 3.68 -19.15
C ASP A 167 26.62 3.86 -17.99
N GLY A 168 26.10 5.08 -17.74
CA GLY A 168 25.04 5.31 -16.77
C GLY A 168 23.74 4.55 -17.14
N ALA A 169 23.30 4.65 -18.40
CA ALA A 169 22.14 3.90 -18.88
C ALA A 169 22.39 2.38 -18.90
N ARG A 170 23.63 1.96 -19.16
CA ARG A 170 24.02 0.55 -19.12
C ARG A 170 24.02 0.01 -17.69
N LEU A 171 24.50 0.79 -16.73
CA LEU A 171 24.52 0.40 -15.31
C LEU A 171 23.11 0.33 -14.74
N GLU A 172 22.22 1.28 -15.06
CA GLU A 172 20.79 1.24 -14.68
C GLU A 172 20.15 -0.09 -15.10
N ARG A 173 20.31 -0.46 -16.38
CA ARG A 173 19.81 -1.75 -16.89
C ARG A 173 20.45 -2.96 -16.22
N ALA A 174 21.76 -2.91 -15.93
CA ALA A 174 22.47 -3.99 -15.24
C ALA A 174 21.97 -4.17 -13.80
N LEU A 175 21.71 -3.07 -13.09
CA LEU A 175 21.15 -3.08 -11.73
C LEU A 175 19.74 -3.68 -11.72
N ILE A 176 18.88 -3.32 -12.67
CA ILE A 176 17.55 -3.92 -12.81
C ILE A 176 17.65 -5.44 -12.91
N ASN A 177 18.45 -5.95 -13.84
CA ASN A 177 18.63 -7.40 -14.03
C ASN A 177 19.20 -8.06 -12.78
N TYR A 178 20.21 -7.45 -12.17
CA TYR A 178 20.85 -7.98 -10.96
C TYR A 178 19.87 -8.10 -9.80
N MET A 179 19.04 -7.08 -9.56
CA MET A 179 18.01 -7.08 -8.51
C MET A 179 16.96 -8.17 -8.76
N LEU A 180 16.48 -8.32 -9.99
CA LEU A 180 15.51 -9.36 -10.35
C LEU A 180 16.09 -10.77 -10.13
N ASP A 181 17.30 -11.03 -10.63
CA ASP A 181 17.97 -12.32 -10.45
C ASP A 181 18.24 -12.62 -8.96
N PHE A 182 18.62 -11.60 -8.19
CA PHE A 182 18.84 -11.69 -6.76
C PHE A 182 17.57 -12.10 -5.99
N ASN A 183 16.41 -11.49 -6.33
CA ASN A 183 15.13 -11.83 -5.75
C ASN A 183 14.67 -13.24 -6.14
N ARG A 184 14.84 -13.61 -7.43
CA ARG A 184 14.50 -14.96 -7.91
C ARG A 184 15.29 -16.05 -7.17
N ALA A 185 16.58 -15.81 -6.93
CA ALA A 185 17.42 -16.73 -6.16
C ALA A 185 16.96 -16.90 -4.70
N ARG A 186 16.12 -15.98 -4.19
CA ARG A 186 15.51 -16.01 -2.84
C ARG A 186 14.06 -16.49 -2.83
N GLY A 187 13.58 -16.98 -3.98
CA GLY A 187 12.26 -17.62 -4.11
C GLY A 187 11.13 -16.66 -4.51
N PHE A 188 11.44 -15.43 -4.94
CA PHE A 188 10.44 -14.56 -5.54
C PHE A 188 10.18 -14.96 -7.00
N ASN A 189 8.92 -15.06 -7.37
CA ASN A 189 8.50 -15.30 -8.75
C ASN A 189 8.45 -13.98 -9.52
N GLU A 190 9.18 -13.90 -10.62
CA GLU A 190 9.24 -12.70 -11.44
C GLU A 190 8.02 -12.59 -12.34
N TRP A 191 7.42 -11.39 -12.36
CA TRP A 191 6.30 -11.01 -13.20
C TRP A 191 6.65 -9.81 -14.05
N TYR A 192 6.17 -9.79 -15.29
CA TYR A 192 6.13 -8.61 -16.14
C TYR A 192 4.69 -8.10 -16.19
N VAL A 193 4.42 -6.97 -15.57
CA VAL A 193 3.08 -6.43 -15.35
C VAL A 193 2.83 -5.17 -16.17
N PRO A 194 1.57 -4.79 -16.45
CA PRO A 194 1.24 -3.49 -17.03
C PRO A 194 1.70 -2.33 -16.14
N PHE A 195 2.18 -1.24 -16.78
CA PHE A 195 2.60 0.00 -16.11
C PHE A 195 1.46 1.02 -15.97
N MET A 196 0.28 0.65 -16.41
CA MET A 196 -0.97 1.36 -16.18
C MET A 196 -1.94 0.45 -15.44
N ALA A 197 -2.68 1.04 -14.51
CA ALA A 197 -3.70 0.34 -13.73
C ALA A 197 -4.99 1.14 -13.67
N ASN A 198 -6.12 0.45 -13.51
CA ASN A 198 -7.42 1.09 -13.34
C ASN A 198 -7.62 1.60 -11.90
N SER A 199 -8.65 2.42 -11.70
CA SER A 199 -9.00 2.97 -10.38
C SER A 199 -9.24 1.90 -9.32
N ASN A 200 -9.84 0.75 -9.69
CA ASN A 200 -10.11 -0.34 -8.76
C ASN A 200 -8.80 -0.96 -8.21
N SER A 201 -7.77 -1.10 -9.04
CA SER A 201 -6.44 -1.57 -8.59
C SER A 201 -5.78 -0.57 -7.63
N LEU A 202 -5.87 0.73 -7.91
CA LEU A 202 -5.35 1.78 -7.04
C LEU A 202 -6.14 1.89 -5.73
N LEU A 203 -7.44 1.62 -5.76
CA LEU A 203 -8.26 1.49 -4.56
C LEU A 203 -7.82 0.28 -3.72
N GLY A 204 -7.55 -0.85 -4.36
CA GLY A 204 -7.12 -2.10 -3.72
C GLY A 204 -5.86 -1.94 -2.87
N THR A 205 -4.88 -1.20 -3.35
CA THR A 205 -3.62 -0.95 -2.64
C THR A 205 -3.60 0.34 -1.82
N GLY A 206 -4.69 1.16 -1.89
CA GLY A 206 -4.89 2.30 -0.99
C GLY A 206 -4.34 3.64 -1.49
N GLN A 207 -3.92 3.74 -2.74
CA GLN A 207 -3.56 5.02 -3.35
C GLN A 207 -4.80 5.89 -3.55
N LEU A 208 -5.91 5.30 -3.97
CA LEU A 208 -7.20 5.98 -4.06
C LEU A 208 -8.07 5.71 -2.80
N PRO A 209 -8.91 6.66 -2.43
CA PRO A 209 -9.10 7.99 -3.01
C PRO A 209 -8.09 9.04 -2.53
N LYS A 210 -7.35 8.78 -1.45
CA LYS A 210 -6.62 9.78 -0.65
C LYS A 210 -5.48 10.49 -1.41
N PHE A 211 -4.78 9.77 -2.30
CA PHE A 211 -3.55 10.25 -2.96
C PHE A 211 -3.76 10.49 -4.47
N GLU A 212 -4.97 10.81 -4.91
CA GLU A 212 -5.26 11.05 -6.33
C GLU A 212 -4.39 12.19 -6.92
N ASP A 213 -4.08 13.20 -6.12
CA ASP A 213 -3.25 14.33 -6.54
C ASP A 213 -1.80 13.94 -6.85
N ASP A 214 -1.31 12.83 -6.29
CA ASP A 214 0.04 12.30 -6.57
C ASP A 214 0.10 11.39 -7.80
N LEU A 215 -1.04 11.03 -8.40
CA LEU A 215 -1.12 10.10 -9.51
C LEU A 215 -1.22 10.81 -10.87
N PHE A 216 -0.57 10.24 -11.89
CA PHE A 216 -0.78 10.63 -13.28
C PHE A 216 -1.95 9.85 -13.88
N LYS A 217 -3.09 10.51 -14.07
CA LYS A 217 -4.28 9.97 -14.70
C LYS A 217 -4.25 10.17 -16.21
N ILE A 218 -4.68 9.18 -16.97
CA ILE A 218 -4.86 9.28 -18.42
C ILE A 218 -6.19 9.96 -18.69
N GLU A 219 -6.17 11.02 -19.48
CA GLU A 219 -7.37 11.77 -19.84
C GLU A 219 -8.31 10.93 -20.71
N GLY A 220 -9.58 10.88 -20.33
CA GLY A 220 -10.62 10.15 -21.07
C GLY A 220 -10.70 8.66 -20.78
N GLU A 221 -9.80 8.11 -19.93
CA GLU A 221 -9.76 6.70 -19.59
C GLU A 221 -9.77 6.49 -18.06
N ASP A 222 -10.27 5.33 -17.61
CA ASP A 222 -10.10 4.89 -16.22
C ASP A 222 -8.74 4.18 -16.05
N LEU A 223 -7.66 4.90 -16.40
CA LEU A 223 -6.29 4.40 -16.31
C LEU A 223 -5.38 5.45 -15.68
N TYR A 224 -4.38 4.96 -14.95
CA TYR A 224 -3.34 5.74 -14.29
C TYR A 224 -1.97 5.11 -14.54
N LEU A 225 -0.93 5.91 -14.69
CA LEU A 225 0.43 5.41 -14.59
C LEU A 225 0.70 4.96 -13.14
N ILE A 226 1.25 3.77 -12.97
CA ILE A 226 1.46 3.20 -11.63
C ILE A 226 2.54 3.97 -10.85
N PRO A 227 2.32 4.27 -9.55
CA PRO A 227 3.35 4.89 -8.69
C PRO A 227 4.36 3.85 -8.14
N THR A 228 4.07 2.56 -8.30
CA THR A 228 4.84 1.41 -7.83
C THR A 228 4.29 0.12 -8.44
N ALA A 229 5.13 -0.88 -8.65
CA ALA A 229 4.69 -2.21 -9.08
C ALA A 229 3.80 -2.92 -8.04
N GLU A 230 3.82 -2.48 -6.78
CA GLU A 230 2.90 -2.95 -5.74
C GLU A 230 1.44 -2.95 -6.20
N VAL A 231 1.01 -1.88 -6.91
CA VAL A 231 -0.36 -1.78 -7.43
C VAL A 231 -0.69 -2.94 -8.35
N SER A 232 0.17 -3.19 -9.33
CA SER A 232 -0.06 -4.25 -10.31
C SER A 232 0.08 -5.64 -9.69
N LEU A 233 1.15 -5.89 -8.92
CA LEU A 233 1.44 -7.21 -8.35
C LEU A 233 0.39 -7.65 -7.33
N THR A 234 -0.02 -6.76 -6.41
CA THR A 234 -1.03 -7.10 -5.40
C THR A 234 -2.38 -7.39 -6.05
N ASN A 235 -2.76 -6.62 -7.06
CA ASN A 235 -4.05 -6.75 -7.72
C ASN A 235 -4.11 -7.87 -8.79
N LEU A 236 -3.03 -8.62 -9.04
CA LEU A 236 -3.10 -9.88 -9.77
C LEU A 236 -4.11 -10.86 -9.13
N TYR A 237 -4.29 -10.75 -7.81
CA TYR A 237 -5.17 -11.62 -7.02
C TYR A 237 -6.41 -10.90 -6.48
N ASN A 238 -6.76 -9.75 -7.07
CA ASN A 238 -7.95 -8.97 -6.68
C ASN A 238 -9.23 -9.79 -6.82
N ASP A 239 -10.07 -9.78 -5.77
CA ASP A 239 -11.35 -10.51 -5.65
C ASP A 239 -11.22 -12.04 -5.77
N GLU A 240 -10.09 -12.60 -5.33
CA GLU A 240 -9.83 -14.03 -5.35
C GLU A 240 -9.88 -14.68 -3.96
N ILE A 241 -10.17 -15.98 -3.95
CA ILE A 241 -10.06 -16.86 -2.76
C ILE A 241 -8.99 -17.90 -3.07
N LEU A 242 -7.83 -17.72 -2.48
CA LEU A 242 -6.64 -18.55 -2.71
C LEU A 242 -6.73 -19.86 -1.92
N ASP A 243 -6.00 -20.89 -2.37
CA ASP A 243 -5.72 -22.07 -1.56
C ASP A 243 -4.66 -21.72 -0.51
N LYS A 244 -4.90 -22.04 0.77
CA LYS A 244 -3.93 -21.82 1.85
C LYS A 244 -2.58 -22.51 1.58
N ASN A 245 -2.58 -23.63 0.86
CA ASN A 245 -1.37 -24.39 0.53
C ASN A 245 -0.48 -23.69 -0.53
N GLU A 246 -1.03 -22.72 -1.27
CA GLU A 246 -0.27 -21.92 -2.24
C GLU A 246 0.45 -20.74 -1.57
N LEU A 247 0.12 -20.43 -0.31
CA LEU A 247 0.71 -19.32 0.44
C LEU A 247 2.03 -19.77 1.15
N PRO A 248 3.04 -18.89 1.22
CA PRO A 248 3.06 -17.51 0.75
C PRO A 248 3.32 -17.39 -0.76
N LEU A 249 2.63 -16.47 -1.43
CA LEU A 249 2.97 -16.04 -2.78
C LEU A 249 4.02 -14.93 -2.69
N LEU A 250 5.19 -15.17 -3.25
CA LEU A 250 6.31 -14.21 -3.28
C LEU A 250 6.50 -13.73 -4.72
N LEU A 251 6.30 -12.45 -4.98
CA LEU A 251 6.27 -11.85 -6.31
C LEU A 251 7.33 -10.76 -6.41
N THR A 252 7.94 -10.61 -7.58
CA THR A 252 8.84 -9.48 -7.88
C THR A 252 8.62 -8.99 -9.31
N SER A 253 8.80 -7.69 -9.52
CA SER A 253 8.73 -7.08 -10.84
C SER A 253 9.60 -5.83 -10.89
N TYR A 254 10.18 -5.58 -12.05
CA TYR A 254 10.71 -4.28 -12.44
C TYR A 254 9.59 -3.46 -13.10
N THR A 255 9.44 -2.20 -12.70
CA THR A 255 8.61 -1.23 -13.42
C THR A 255 9.20 0.18 -13.34
N PRO A 256 8.99 1.03 -14.37
CA PRO A 256 9.00 2.45 -14.15
C PRO A 256 7.85 2.82 -13.19
N CYS A 257 8.09 3.82 -12.35
CA CYS A 257 7.15 4.34 -11.38
C CYS A 257 6.94 5.83 -11.62
N PHE A 258 5.71 6.31 -11.45
CA PHE A 258 5.33 7.67 -11.79
C PHE A 258 4.63 8.35 -10.61
N ARG A 259 5.20 9.47 -10.12
CA ARG A 259 4.65 10.25 -8.99
C ARG A 259 4.66 11.73 -9.31
N LYS A 260 3.56 12.43 -9.08
CA LYS A 260 3.49 13.89 -9.24
C LYS A 260 4.24 14.64 -8.12
N GLU A 261 4.54 13.96 -7.00
CA GLU A 261 5.27 14.53 -5.87
C GLU A 261 4.61 15.83 -5.36
N ALA A 262 3.28 15.86 -5.26
CA ALA A 262 2.48 17.04 -4.96
C ALA A 262 2.84 17.71 -3.62
N GLY A 263 3.19 16.92 -2.61
CA GLY A 263 3.57 17.41 -1.27
C GLY A 263 5.05 17.73 -1.07
N SER A 264 5.90 17.63 -2.11
CA SER A 264 7.37 17.67 -1.96
C SER A 264 8.03 18.95 -2.48
N ALA A 265 7.29 20.07 -2.53
CA ALA A 265 7.83 21.34 -3.01
C ALA A 265 9.09 21.76 -2.24
N GLY A 266 10.18 22.03 -2.98
CA GLY A 266 11.46 22.49 -2.40
C GLY A 266 12.36 21.42 -1.80
N ARG A 267 11.90 20.16 -1.63
CA ARG A 267 12.73 19.06 -1.13
C ARG A 267 13.43 18.32 -2.26
N ASP A 268 14.72 17.97 -2.08
CA ASP A 268 15.52 17.16 -3.01
C ASP A 268 15.37 17.60 -4.49
N THR A 269 15.60 18.89 -4.76
CA THR A 269 15.38 19.47 -6.10
C THR A 269 16.52 19.18 -7.07
N ARG A 270 17.65 18.61 -6.62
CA ARG A 270 18.82 18.26 -7.43
C ARG A 270 19.03 16.75 -7.47
N GLY A 271 19.67 16.29 -8.53
CA GLY A 271 20.07 14.90 -8.68
C GLY A 271 18.91 13.93 -8.91
N LEU A 272 19.14 12.64 -8.61
CA LEU A 272 18.24 11.52 -8.87
C LEU A 272 17.37 11.12 -7.67
N ILE A 273 17.50 11.79 -6.50
CA ILE A 273 16.87 11.32 -5.26
C ILE A 273 15.34 11.34 -5.35
N ARG A 274 14.78 12.39 -5.99
CA ARG A 274 13.33 12.57 -6.08
C ARG A 274 12.92 12.97 -7.50
N GLN A 275 12.39 12.00 -8.24
CA GLN A 275 12.01 12.13 -9.64
C GLN A 275 10.52 11.85 -9.84
N HIS A 276 9.91 12.47 -10.86
CA HIS A 276 8.53 12.16 -11.28
C HIS A 276 8.42 10.79 -11.96
N GLN A 277 9.51 10.35 -12.59
CA GLN A 277 9.67 9.02 -13.16
C GLN A 277 10.97 8.41 -12.63
N PHE A 278 10.90 7.18 -12.11
CA PHE A 278 12.06 6.44 -11.63
C PHE A 278 11.82 4.93 -11.80
N ASP A 279 12.91 4.19 -11.86
CA ASP A 279 12.87 2.73 -11.99
C ASP A 279 12.97 2.06 -10.61
N LYS A 280 12.16 1.02 -10.41
CA LYS A 280 12.12 0.28 -9.16
C LYS A 280 11.92 -1.21 -9.41
N VAL A 281 12.68 -2.04 -8.70
CA VAL A 281 12.39 -3.46 -8.55
C VAL A 281 11.63 -3.64 -7.24
N GLU A 282 10.43 -4.17 -7.32
CA GLU A 282 9.51 -4.33 -6.20
C GLU A 282 9.39 -5.79 -5.80
N MET A 283 9.23 -6.03 -4.52
CA MET A 283 8.82 -7.30 -3.92
C MET A 283 7.42 -7.14 -3.34
N VAL A 284 6.54 -8.10 -3.59
CA VAL A 284 5.21 -8.21 -2.97
C VAL A 284 5.05 -9.62 -2.43
N ALA A 285 4.43 -9.74 -1.27
CA ALA A 285 4.02 -11.03 -0.74
C ALA A 285 2.54 -11.02 -0.37
N ILE A 286 1.87 -12.15 -0.66
CA ILE A 286 0.53 -12.45 -0.17
C ILE A 286 0.65 -13.68 0.72
N THR A 287 0.23 -13.57 1.98
CA THR A 287 0.51 -14.59 3.00
C THR A 287 -0.75 -14.95 3.79
N SER A 288 -0.71 -16.08 4.48
CA SER A 288 -1.61 -16.28 5.61
C SER A 288 -1.24 -15.31 6.74
N GLN A 289 -2.14 -15.14 7.70
CA GLN A 289 -1.90 -14.23 8.83
C GLN A 289 -0.71 -14.68 9.67
N GLU A 290 -0.51 -16.00 9.82
CA GLU A 290 0.56 -16.60 10.62
C GLU A 290 1.95 -16.44 9.98
N GLN A 291 2.02 -16.38 8.65
CA GLN A 291 3.29 -16.30 7.91
C GLN A 291 3.83 -14.87 7.77
N SER A 292 2.99 -13.85 7.97
CA SER A 292 3.31 -12.49 7.53
C SER A 292 4.52 -11.87 8.20
N ASP A 293 4.78 -12.15 9.48
CA ASP A 293 5.93 -11.59 10.21
C ASP A 293 7.26 -12.20 9.76
N GLU A 294 7.29 -13.52 9.52
CA GLU A 294 8.46 -14.22 8.99
C GLU A 294 8.79 -13.69 7.57
N ILE A 295 7.77 -13.57 6.72
CA ILE A 295 7.94 -13.08 5.35
C ILE A 295 8.36 -11.60 5.33
N PHE A 296 7.85 -10.78 6.25
CA PHE A 296 8.29 -9.40 6.42
C PHE A 296 9.80 -9.31 6.67
N LEU A 297 10.32 -10.07 7.63
CA LEU A 297 11.75 -10.11 7.92
C LEU A 297 12.57 -10.69 6.74
N LYS A 298 12.04 -11.69 6.04
CA LYS A 298 12.67 -12.22 4.82
C LYS A 298 12.83 -11.13 3.74
N MET A 299 11.81 -10.29 3.54
CA MET A 299 11.86 -9.19 2.56
C MET A 299 12.86 -8.11 2.98
N VAL A 300 12.88 -7.71 4.25
CA VAL A 300 13.85 -6.76 4.80
C VAL A 300 15.28 -7.27 4.62
N ASN A 301 15.52 -8.53 4.94
CA ASN A 301 16.84 -9.14 4.80
C ASN A 301 17.24 -9.30 3.33
N CYS A 302 16.30 -9.61 2.43
CA CYS A 302 16.56 -9.70 0.99
C CYS A 302 17.10 -8.36 0.44
N ALA A 303 16.47 -7.24 0.77
CA ALA A 303 16.92 -5.92 0.32
C ALA A 303 18.24 -5.48 1.01
N SER A 304 18.42 -5.81 2.30
CA SER A 304 19.66 -5.55 3.04
C SER A 304 20.85 -6.35 2.50
N ASP A 305 20.66 -7.64 2.20
CA ASP A 305 21.68 -8.50 1.59
C ASP A 305 22.06 -7.99 0.19
N LEU A 306 21.10 -7.44 -0.56
CA LEU A 306 21.37 -6.87 -1.86
C LEU A 306 22.31 -5.65 -1.76
N LEU A 307 22.06 -4.74 -0.81
CA LEU A 307 22.96 -3.61 -0.50
C LEU A 307 24.34 -4.09 -0.05
N THR A 308 24.40 -5.11 0.80
CA THR A 308 25.64 -5.74 1.24
C THR A 308 26.42 -6.33 0.06
N SER A 309 25.75 -6.99 -0.88
CA SER A 309 26.37 -7.57 -2.07
C SER A 309 26.96 -6.51 -3.02
N LEU A 310 26.42 -5.29 -2.97
CA LEU A 310 26.94 -4.11 -3.70
C LEU A 310 28.02 -3.36 -2.91
N GLY A 311 28.40 -3.83 -1.70
CA GLY A 311 29.41 -3.20 -0.86
C GLY A 311 28.98 -1.85 -0.28
N LEU A 312 27.68 -1.56 -0.22
CA LEU A 312 27.13 -0.28 0.23
C LEU A 312 26.81 -0.32 1.73
N CYS A 313 27.41 0.60 2.50
CA CYS A 313 27.08 0.82 3.90
C CYS A 313 25.64 1.34 4.01
N HIS A 314 24.85 0.70 4.85
CA HIS A 314 23.44 1.04 5.02
C HIS A 314 22.98 0.80 6.46
N GLN A 315 21.80 1.32 6.79
CA GLN A 315 21.14 1.08 8.08
C GLN A 315 19.69 0.64 7.89
N LYS A 316 19.19 -0.14 8.86
CA LYS A 316 17.79 -0.49 9.01
C LYS A 316 17.15 0.47 9.98
N VAL A 317 16.02 1.06 9.61
CA VAL A 317 15.31 2.07 10.40
C VAL A 317 13.85 1.65 10.54
N GLN A 318 13.39 1.46 11.76
CA GLN A 318 11.96 1.24 12.02
C GLN A 318 11.25 2.57 12.09
N LEU A 319 10.22 2.74 11.26
CA LEU A 319 9.43 3.96 11.24
C LEU A 319 8.56 4.06 12.50
N CYS A 320 8.44 5.27 13.04
CA CYS A 320 7.50 5.60 14.10
C CYS A 320 6.08 5.83 13.56
N THR A 321 5.11 5.94 14.45
CA THR A 321 3.69 6.07 14.07
C THR A 321 3.39 7.31 13.21
N GLY A 322 4.13 8.42 13.38
CA GLY A 322 3.93 9.67 12.64
C GLY A 322 4.48 9.63 11.22
N ASP A 323 5.51 8.79 10.97
CA ASP A 323 6.12 8.61 9.65
C ASP A 323 5.58 7.37 8.91
N LEU A 324 4.83 6.52 9.61
CA LEU A 324 4.30 5.27 9.05
C LEU A 324 3.30 5.54 7.91
N GLY A 325 3.53 4.93 6.75
CA GLY A 325 2.67 5.05 5.57
C GLY A 325 1.20 4.71 5.85
N PHE A 326 0.29 5.27 5.04
CA PHE A 326 -1.17 5.15 5.22
C PHE A 326 -1.66 3.71 5.36
N GLY A 327 -1.19 2.81 4.48
CA GLY A 327 -1.60 1.39 4.46
C GLY A 327 -0.77 0.48 5.36
N ALA A 328 0.35 0.94 5.90
CA ALA A 328 1.28 0.12 6.66
C ALA A 328 0.85 -0.05 8.12
N ALA A 329 1.03 -1.25 8.65
CA ALA A 329 0.96 -1.55 10.07
C ALA A 329 2.34 -1.48 10.73
N VAL A 330 3.39 -1.88 10.02
CA VAL A 330 4.79 -1.74 10.40
C VAL A 330 5.62 -1.54 9.15
N THR A 331 6.67 -0.71 9.23
CA THR A 331 7.62 -0.46 8.14
C THR A 331 9.04 -0.45 8.67
N ILE A 332 9.95 -1.08 7.92
CA ILE A 332 11.39 -0.93 8.08
C ILE A 332 11.95 -0.37 6.79
N ASP A 333 12.60 0.77 6.89
CA ASP A 333 13.33 1.40 5.81
C ASP A 333 14.79 0.95 5.80
N LEU A 334 15.36 0.86 4.61
CA LEU A 334 16.81 0.77 4.43
C LEU A 334 17.31 2.11 3.92
N GLU A 335 18.30 2.65 4.59
CA GLU A 335 18.94 3.89 4.22
C GLU A 335 20.41 3.63 3.88
N VAL A 336 20.84 4.07 2.69
CA VAL A 336 22.22 3.94 2.21
C VAL A 336 23.04 5.17 2.57
N TRP A 337 24.31 4.98 2.93
CA TRP A 337 25.23 6.07 3.16
C TRP A 337 25.60 6.77 1.86
N LEU A 338 25.45 8.09 1.80
CA LEU A 338 25.87 8.94 0.70
C LEU A 338 27.00 9.87 1.16
N PRO A 339 28.24 9.61 0.76
CA PRO A 339 29.40 10.37 1.25
C PRO A 339 29.42 11.83 0.79
N GLY A 340 28.88 12.15 -0.39
CA GLY A 340 28.76 13.52 -0.88
C GLY A 340 27.83 14.36 -0.01
N GLN A 341 26.76 13.78 0.52
CA GLN A 341 25.81 14.42 1.42
C GLN A 341 26.16 14.24 2.91
N ASN A 342 27.10 13.36 3.23
CA ASN A 342 27.50 12.99 4.59
C ASN A 342 26.32 12.55 5.46
N ARG A 343 25.40 11.77 4.87
CA ARG A 343 24.21 11.23 5.59
C ARG A 343 23.67 9.97 4.96
N PHE A 344 22.85 9.25 5.72
CA PHE A 344 22.05 8.16 5.20
C PHE A 344 20.82 8.70 4.45
N ARG A 345 20.41 7.97 3.41
CA ARG A 345 19.22 8.29 2.59
C ARG A 345 18.43 7.01 2.31
N GLU A 346 17.12 7.10 2.44
CA GLU A 346 16.22 6.01 2.10
C GLU A 346 16.45 5.49 0.69
N ILE A 347 16.61 4.18 0.54
CA ILE A 347 16.78 3.48 -0.74
C ILE A 347 15.75 2.36 -0.93
N SER A 348 15.17 1.88 0.16
CA SER A 348 14.12 0.87 0.18
C SER A 348 13.21 1.09 1.39
N SER A 349 11.94 0.81 1.24
CA SER A 349 10.94 0.81 2.30
C SER A 349 10.15 -0.48 2.22
N ILE A 350 10.11 -1.26 3.29
CA ILE A 350 9.42 -2.55 3.34
C ILE A 350 8.31 -2.49 4.39
N SER A 351 7.08 -2.76 3.98
CA SER A 351 5.88 -2.64 4.82
C SER A 351 5.09 -3.95 4.91
N ASN A 352 4.61 -4.25 6.12
CA ASN A 352 3.53 -5.20 6.31
C ASN A 352 2.22 -4.41 6.49
N THR A 353 1.25 -4.65 5.62
CA THR A 353 -0.04 -3.96 5.64
C THR A 353 -1.11 -4.76 6.36
N ARG A 354 -0.77 -5.93 6.89
CA ARG A 354 -1.71 -6.88 7.46
C ARG A 354 -2.86 -7.15 6.46
N ASP A 355 -4.09 -7.13 6.91
CA ASP A 355 -5.26 -7.36 6.04
C ASP A 355 -5.84 -6.09 5.39
N PHE A 356 -5.20 -4.93 5.58
CA PHE A 356 -5.70 -3.64 5.14
C PHE A 356 -5.95 -3.56 3.63
N GLN A 357 -4.96 -3.95 2.81
CA GLN A 357 -5.10 -3.98 1.36
C GLN A 357 -5.97 -5.17 0.92
N ALA A 358 -5.82 -6.33 1.55
CA ALA A 358 -6.62 -7.48 1.24
C ALA A 358 -8.12 -7.26 1.46
N ARG A 359 -8.52 -6.42 2.44
CA ARG A 359 -9.92 -5.99 2.61
C ARG A 359 -10.40 -5.09 1.48
N ARG A 360 -9.54 -4.22 0.93
CA ARG A 360 -9.85 -3.36 -0.21
C ARG A 360 -9.94 -4.14 -1.51
N ALA A 361 -8.94 -4.97 -1.77
CA ALA A 361 -8.82 -5.79 -2.97
C ALA A 361 -9.59 -7.12 -2.88
N LYS A 362 -10.22 -7.43 -1.73
CA LYS A 362 -10.97 -8.67 -1.48
C LYS A 362 -10.14 -9.94 -1.67
N ILE A 363 -8.86 -9.89 -1.31
CA ILE A 363 -7.95 -11.04 -1.38
C ILE A 363 -8.14 -11.90 -0.13
N ARG A 364 -8.59 -13.13 -0.30
CA ARG A 364 -8.90 -14.06 0.79
C ARG A 364 -8.21 -15.38 0.53
N TYR A 365 -8.02 -16.16 1.57
CA TYR A 365 -7.66 -17.58 1.44
C TYR A 365 -8.64 -18.45 2.19
N LYS A 366 -8.75 -19.69 1.74
CA LYS A 366 -9.63 -20.68 2.36
C LYS A 366 -8.88 -21.41 3.46
N ASP A 367 -9.37 -21.29 4.69
CA ASP A 367 -8.89 -22.05 5.86
C ASP A 367 -10.05 -22.88 6.40
N ASP A 368 -9.99 -24.18 6.18
CA ASP A 368 -11.10 -25.11 6.41
C ASP A 368 -12.39 -24.66 5.69
N LYS A 369 -13.40 -24.24 6.47
CA LYS A 369 -14.70 -23.76 5.98
C LYS A 369 -14.82 -22.24 5.95
N LYS A 370 -13.77 -21.49 6.31
CA LYS A 370 -13.79 -20.03 6.43
C LYS A 370 -12.94 -19.39 5.34
N ASN A 371 -13.43 -18.27 4.80
CA ASN A 371 -12.64 -17.39 3.98
C ASN A 371 -12.05 -16.29 4.88
N ILE A 372 -10.72 -16.24 4.96
CA ILE A 372 -9.97 -15.30 5.80
C ILE A 372 -9.28 -14.31 4.89
N PHE A 373 -9.25 -13.01 5.24
CA PHE A 373 -8.44 -12.03 4.51
C PHE A 373 -6.96 -12.36 4.66
N ALA A 374 -6.27 -12.38 3.53
CA ALA A 374 -4.83 -12.55 3.49
C ALA A 374 -4.12 -11.33 4.10
N HIS A 375 -2.85 -11.48 4.45
CA HIS A 375 -1.96 -10.35 4.68
C HIS A 375 -1.20 -10.02 3.40
N THR A 376 -0.98 -8.74 3.14
CA THR A 376 -0.16 -8.28 2.01
C THR A 376 1.05 -7.52 2.54
N LEU A 377 2.17 -7.72 1.88
CA LEU A 377 3.44 -7.08 2.17
C LEU A 377 4.02 -6.53 0.87
N ASN A 378 4.66 -5.38 0.95
CA ASN A 378 5.35 -4.79 -0.18
C ASN A 378 6.67 -4.19 0.25
N GLY A 379 7.59 -4.05 -0.68
CA GLY A 379 8.84 -3.35 -0.43
C GLY A 379 9.72 -3.30 -1.66
N SER A 380 10.46 -2.21 -1.78
CA SER A 380 11.44 -2.11 -2.84
C SER A 380 12.55 -3.12 -2.61
N SER A 381 12.86 -3.92 -3.63
CA SER A 381 14.12 -4.63 -3.62
C SER A 381 15.26 -3.63 -3.76
N LEU A 382 15.14 -2.58 -4.49
CA LEU A 382 15.71 -1.23 -4.28
C LEU A 382 15.14 -0.28 -5.33
N ALA A 383 15.16 1.03 -5.05
CA ALA A 383 15.00 2.07 -6.05
C ALA A 383 16.24 2.12 -6.93
N VAL A 384 16.13 1.80 -8.23
CA VAL A 384 17.27 1.59 -9.11
C VAL A 384 18.11 2.86 -9.27
N GLY A 385 17.47 4.01 -9.53
CA GLY A 385 18.17 5.29 -9.65
C GLY A 385 18.86 5.72 -8.35
N ARG A 386 18.27 5.43 -7.16
CA ARG A 386 18.95 5.67 -5.87
C ARG A 386 20.14 4.72 -5.66
N THR A 387 20.06 3.49 -6.15
CA THR A 387 21.18 2.55 -6.13
C THR A 387 22.29 3.02 -7.07
N LEU A 388 21.95 3.49 -8.26
CA LEU A 388 22.90 4.08 -9.21
C LEU A 388 23.67 5.24 -8.57
N LEU A 389 22.98 6.23 -8.01
CA LEU A 389 23.64 7.37 -7.37
C LEU A 389 24.46 6.96 -6.14
N ALA A 390 24.01 5.98 -5.36
CA ALA A 390 24.78 5.47 -4.23
C ALA A 390 26.09 4.80 -4.69
N ILE A 391 26.08 4.02 -5.77
CA ILE A 391 27.28 3.46 -6.39
C ILE A 391 28.20 4.58 -6.86
N MET A 392 27.67 5.57 -7.57
CA MET A 392 28.46 6.72 -8.07
C MET A 392 29.16 7.45 -6.91
N GLU A 393 28.44 7.73 -5.81
CA GLU A 393 29.02 8.47 -4.67
C GLU A 393 29.99 7.61 -3.84
N ASN A 394 29.69 6.32 -3.61
CA ASN A 394 30.52 5.46 -2.77
C ASN A 394 31.79 4.95 -3.47
N TYR A 395 31.79 4.87 -4.80
CA TYR A 395 32.92 4.37 -5.61
C TYR A 395 33.59 5.46 -6.44
N GLN A 396 33.35 6.74 -6.11
CA GLN A 396 33.99 7.85 -6.78
C GLN A 396 35.50 7.90 -6.53
N GLU A 397 36.27 8.34 -7.53
CA GLU A 397 37.69 8.59 -7.45
C GLU A 397 37.97 10.11 -7.38
N ALA A 398 39.23 10.51 -7.07
CA ALA A 398 39.60 11.91 -6.92
C ALA A 398 39.40 12.76 -8.19
N ASN A 399 39.42 12.12 -9.33
CA ASN A 399 39.23 12.74 -10.66
C ASN A 399 37.74 12.78 -11.11
N GLY A 400 36.83 12.27 -10.33
CA GLY A 400 35.37 12.31 -10.60
C GLY A 400 34.81 11.07 -11.26
#